data_db8b50171bd753b2fdb3f457f169b923
#
_entry.id   db8b50171bd753b2fdb3f457f169b923
#
_cell.length_a   1.000
_cell.length_b   1.000
_cell.length_c   1.000
_cell.angle_alpha   90.00
_cell.angle_beta   90.00
_cell.angle_gamma   90.00
#
_symmetry.space_group_name_H-M   'P 1'
#
loop_
_entity.id
_entity.type
_entity.pdbx_description
1 polymer ?
#
loop_
_entity_poly.entity_id
_entity_poly.type
_entity_poly.pdbx_seq_one_letter_code
_entity_poly.pdbx_strand_id
1 'polypeptide(L)'
;MMTFSIDNVIGLPPLEMERLTELINTFNYHVSKNQTKERYYEGKISLAEVNLGIALPDALRGLQIGCAWGAKTVDVLAGRSMFDGFVGENGEELEELDRIVAENHLIDEYIKACRDELKYGCVFATLSKSESGSAKIRFHSPRTAAAKWDGEKGRIAYGFAIIDTAPDNDMDTWTPSLVNYYTDDVLWVIRRVNSVWSAIPHRHKMGRPLMEAMIWNATSNKPFGRSRIKEPVRRLIQGYVRTIANATIGLEFATSPQKYLLGVTDEQFDAVVNDKFRQYVGSILTSTTNPETGQNPVFGQLQQGTITPHVEMLRMLATQYSAATGLSVSDTGVVNDANPSSSDAIMAQSQTLVGMAQQLNVGNSITLRTIALMALAISYNKSLDELTDEQKNVVAHFKNPAMPSVAATADAAIKIASARPGFAGTDIFLEMIGFDKADIRRIKAQEARQRGLELVQSIEGEENDDKREGLEQLYQEAPQAQ
;
A
#
# COMPACT_ATOMS: atom_id res chain seq x y z
N MET A 1 -4.52 19.55 -13.26
CA MET A 1 -4.76 18.23 -13.91
C MET A 1 -3.62 18.02 -14.90
N MET A 2 -2.76 17.03 -14.70
CA MET A 2 -1.56 16.92 -15.52
C MET A 2 -1.86 16.09 -16.78
N THR A 3 -2.48 16.71 -17.76
CA THR A 3 -2.47 16.22 -19.14
C THR A 3 -1.35 16.95 -19.88
N PHE A 4 -0.62 16.25 -20.72
CA PHE A 4 0.46 16.85 -21.50
C PHE A 4 0.48 16.30 -22.93
N SER A 5 1.10 17.02 -23.85
CA SER A 5 1.39 16.57 -25.20
C SER A 5 2.88 16.74 -25.51
N ILE A 6 3.38 15.89 -26.37
CA ILE A 6 4.70 16.04 -26.98
C ILE A 6 4.47 15.89 -28.49
N ASP A 7 4.56 17.01 -29.21
CA ASP A 7 4.20 17.01 -30.64
C ASP A 7 5.40 16.69 -31.53
N ASN A 8 6.61 17.00 -31.10
CA ASN A 8 7.84 16.71 -31.83
C ASN A 8 9.02 16.50 -30.88
N VAL A 9 9.83 15.48 -31.16
CA VAL A 9 11.05 15.17 -30.40
C VAL A 9 12.22 15.03 -31.37
N ILE A 10 13.19 15.92 -31.26
CA ILE A 10 14.40 15.86 -32.08
C ILE A 10 15.19 14.59 -31.71
N GLY A 11 15.55 13.79 -32.71
CA GLY A 11 16.35 12.58 -32.52
C GLY A 11 15.52 11.30 -32.25
N LEU A 12 14.18 11.38 -32.16
CA LEU A 12 13.32 10.22 -32.03
C LEU A 12 12.82 9.77 -33.39
N PRO A 13 12.95 8.46 -33.78
CA PRO A 13 12.42 7.94 -35.02
C PRO A 13 10.89 8.10 -35.15
N PRO A 14 10.33 8.28 -36.37
CA PRO A 14 8.89 8.50 -36.57
C PRO A 14 7.99 7.42 -35.95
N LEU A 15 8.36 6.14 -36.08
CA LEU A 15 7.62 5.02 -35.50
C LEU A 15 7.58 5.10 -33.96
N GLU A 16 8.71 5.45 -33.35
CA GLU A 16 8.79 5.58 -31.88
C GLU A 16 8.04 6.84 -31.40
N MET A 17 7.98 7.90 -32.22
CA MET A 17 7.17 9.07 -31.94
C MET A 17 5.66 8.74 -31.95
N GLU A 18 5.20 7.92 -32.91
CA GLU A 18 3.81 7.45 -32.97
C GLU A 18 3.44 6.63 -31.73
N ARG A 19 4.30 5.67 -31.34
CA ARG A 19 4.12 4.84 -30.13
C ARG A 19 4.09 5.68 -28.86
N LEU A 20 4.99 6.65 -28.73
CA LEU A 20 5.02 7.56 -27.59
C LEU A 20 3.73 8.39 -27.51
N THR A 21 3.24 8.88 -28.65
CA THR A 21 1.98 9.63 -28.73
C THR A 21 0.79 8.76 -28.31
N GLU A 22 0.73 7.49 -28.74
CA GLU A 22 -0.29 6.52 -28.28
C GLU A 22 -0.27 6.37 -26.75
N LEU A 23 0.92 6.23 -26.17
CA LEU A 23 1.08 6.12 -24.73
C LEU A 23 0.63 7.38 -23.98
N ILE A 24 0.99 8.56 -24.47
CA ILE A 24 0.58 9.85 -23.88
C ILE A 24 -0.95 9.99 -23.95
N ASN A 25 -1.57 9.62 -25.04
CA ASN A 25 -3.03 9.64 -25.16
C ASN A 25 -3.69 8.67 -24.18
N THR A 26 -3.13 7.45 -24.02
CA THR A 26 -3.58 6.46 -23.03
C THR A 26 -3.43 7.02 -21.60
N PHE A 27 -2.31 7.62 -21.29
CA PHE A 27 -2.06 8.27 -20.01
C PHE A 27 -3.10 9.37 -19.74
N ASN A 28 -3.28 10.31 -20.65
CA ASN A 28 -4.23 11.43 -20.53
C ASN A 28 -5.67 10.95 -20.34
N TYR A 29 -6.09 9.89 -21.03
CA TYR A 29 -7.40 9.27 -20.86
C TYR A 29 -7.63 8.76 -19.43
N HIS A 30 -6.57 8.31 -18.73
CA HIS A 30 -6.65 7.77 -17.40
C HIS A 30 -6.43 8.80 -16.27
N VAL A 31 -5.97 10.01 -16.56
CA VAL A 31 -5.67 11.05 -15.56
C VAL A 31 -6.85 11.30 -14.62
N SER A 32 -8.04 11.60 -15.17
CA SER A 32 -9.25 11.89 -14.36
C SER A 32 -9.67 10.70 -13.49
N LYS A 33 -9.60 9.48 -14.05
CA LYS A 33 -9.94 8.24 -13.32
C LYS A 33 -8.98 7.98 -12.17
N ASN A 34 -7.69 8.20 -12.38
CA ASN A 34 -6.65 8.02 -11.37
C ASN A 34 -6.74 9.11 -10.29
N GLN A 35 -7.04 10.36 -10.66
CA GLN A 35 -7.30 11.43 -9.71
C GLN A 35 -8.53 11.15 -8.83
N THR A 36 -9.59 10.56 -9.40
CA THR A 36 -10.75 10.12 -8.62
C THR A 36 -10.36 9.07 -7.59
N LYS A 37 -9.57 8.05 -7.96
CA LYS A 37 -9.10 7.02 -7.02
C LYS A 37 -8.27 7.64 -5.88
N GLU A 38 -7.40 8.60 -6.21
CA GLU A 38 -6.59 9.33 -5.21
C GLU A 38 -7.48 10.05 -4.20
N ARG A 39 -8.47 10.82 -4.67
CA ARG A 39 -9.39 11.55 -3.78
C ARG A 39 -10.16 10.62 -2.83
N TYR A 40 -10.61 9.45 -3.32
CA TYR A 40 -11.25 8.45 -2.47
C TYR A 40 -10.28 7.81 -1.48
N TYR A 41 -9.04 7.59 -1.88
CA TYR A 41 -7.99 7.09 -1.00
C TYR A 41 -7.67 8.10 0.12
N GLU A 42 -7.53 9.38 -0.22
CA GLU A 42 -7.28 10.46 0.74
C GLU A 42 -8.52 10.84 1.58
N GLY A 43 -9.68 10.29 1.29
CA GLY A 43 -10.94 10.61 1.97
C GLY A 43 -11.47 12.02 1.68
N LYS A 44 -10.96 12.69 0.64
CA LYS A 44 -11.36 14.06 0.22
C LYS A 44 -12.62 14.01 -0.65
N ILE A 45 -13.78 13.79 -0.04
CA ILE A 45 -15.06 13.71 -0.73
C ILE A 45 -15.95 14.84 -0.24
N SER A 46 -16.36 15.72 -1.16
CA SER A 46 -17.27 16.82 -0.82
C SER A 46 -18.71 16.34 -0.74
N LEU A 47 -19.50 16.99 0.12
CA LEU A 47 -20.93 16.70 0.25
C LEU A 47 -21.70 16.97 -1.04
N ALA A 48 -21.28 17.96 -1.83
CA ALA A 48 -21.85 18.26 -3.14
C ALA A 48 -21.79 17.08 -4.13
N GLU A 49 -20.73 16.23 -4.05
CA GLU A 49 -20.57 15.06 -4.92
C GLU A 49 -21.51 13.90 -4.56
N VAL A 50 -21.95 13.83 -3.31
CA VAL A 50 -22.82 12.76 -2.79
C VAL A 50 -24.28 13.19 -2.67
N ASN A 51 -24.61 14.44 -3.06
CA ASN A 51 -25.95 14.98 -3.00
C ASN A 51 -26.87 14.34 -4.07
N LEU A 52 -28.03 13.86 -3.65
CA LEU A 52 -29.07 13.29 -4.51
C LEU A 52 -30.13 14.32 -4.94
N GLY A 53 -29.80 15.61 -5.05
CA GLY A 53 -30.73 16.64 -5.47
C GLY A 53 -31.59 17.25 -4.33
N ILE A 54 -31.28 16.95 -3.07
CA ILE A 54 -31.87 17.59 -1.91
C ILE A 54 -31.25 18.98 -1.77
N ALA A 55 -32.08 20.00 -1.50
CA ALA A 55 -31.57 21.35 -1.25
C ALA A 55 -30.67 21.36 0.00
N LEU A 56 -29.37 21.46 -0.21
CA LEU A 56 -28.40 21.68 0.86
C LEU A 56 -28.25 23.19 1.06
N PRO A 57 -28.30 23.69 2.31
CA PRO A 57 -27.89 25.05 2.60
C PRO A 57 -26.49 25.34 2.02
N ASP A 58 -26.28 26.52 1.45
CA ASP A 58 -25.02 26.87 0.80
C ASP A 58 -23.82 26.75 1.73
N ALA A 59 -24.01 27.02 3.02
CA ALA A 59 -22.98 26.85 4.06
C ALA A 59 -22.48 25.39 4.22
N LEU A 60 -23.27 24.40 3.85
CA LEU A 60 -22.94 22.98 4.00
C LEU A 60 -22.41 22.34 2.71
N ARG A 61 -22.50 23.02 1.57
CA ARG A 61 -22.03 22.48 0.27
C ARG A 61 -20.54 22.22 0.24
N GLY A 62 -19.77 23.03 0.95
CA GLY A 62 -18.30 22.90 1.06
C GLY A 62 -17.83 21.98 2.19
N LEU A 63 -18.75 21.43 2.99
CA LEU A 63 -18.38 20.56 4.11
C LEU A 63 -17.70 19.30 3.61
N GLN A 64 -16.47 19.07 4.04
CA GLN A 64 -15.72 17.85 3.81
C GLN A 64 -15.84 16.92 5.02
N ILE A 65 -16.32 15.72 4.78
CA ILE A 65 -16.40 14.69 5.81
C ILE A 65 -15.31 13.68 5.55
N GLY A 66 -14.39 13.54 6.51
CA GLY A 66 -13.30 12.57 6.43
C GLY A 66 -13.83 11.14 6.46
N CYS A 67 -13.40 10.32 5.51
CA CYS A 67 -13.71 8.90 5.49
C CYS A 67 -12.45 8.09 5.19
N ALA A 68 -11.96 7.34 6.16
CA ALA A 68 -10.75 6.53 6.04
C ALA A 68 -10.95 5.21 5.26
N TRP A 69 -12.16 4.86 4.85
CA TRP A 69 -12.45 3.58 4.19
C TRP A 69 -11.69 3.42 2.87
N GLY A 70 -11.48 4.51 2.13
CA GLY A 70 -10.67 4.47 0.90
C GLY A 70 -9.23 4.02 1.16
N ALA A 71 -8.57 4.63 2.15
CA ALA A 71 -7.24 4.23 2.60
C ALA A 71 -7.24 2.79 3.17
N LYS A 72 -8.19 2.46 4.04
CA LYS A 72 -8.33 1.11 4.62
C LYS A 72 -8.46 0.03 3.54
N THR A 73 -9.18 0.28 2.45
CA THR A 73 -9.31 -0.65 1.32
C THR A 73 -7.96 -1.05 0.74
N VAL A 74 -6.97 -0.17 0.77
CA VAL A 74 -5.63 -0.35 0.21
C VAL A 74 -4.64 -0.77 1.29
N ASP A 75 -4.51 0.03 2.36
CA ASP A 75 -3.39 -0.07 3.30
C ASP A 75 -3.41 -1.35 4.13
N VAL A 76 -4.60 -1.87 4.48
CA VAL A 76 -4.72 -3.09 5.28
C VAL A 76 -4.21 -4.31 4.48
N LEU A 77 -4.50 -4.38 3.18
CA LEU A 77 -3.96 -5.45 2.34
C LEU A 77 -2.47 -5.24 2.03
N ALA A 78 -2.06 -4.01 1.71
CA ALA A 78 -0.65 -3.69 1.47
C ALA A 78 0.23 -4.03 2.68
N GLY A 79 -0.25 -3.75 3.90
CA GLY A 79 0.45 -4.09 5.14
C GLY A 79 0.60 -5.61 5.40
N ARG A 80 -0.16 -6.45 4.68
CA ARG A 80 -0.01 -7.92 4.74
C ARG A 80 0.95 -8.47 3.69
N SER A 81 1.33 -7.68 2.68
CA SER A 81 2.27 -8.03 1.63
C SER A 81 3.63 -7.41 1.94
N MET A 82 4.49 -8.14 2.63
CA MET A 82 5.78 -7.65 3.09
C MET A 82 6.91 -8.37 2.36
N PHE A 83 7.47 -7.71 1.35
CA PHE A 83 8.68 -8.17 0.67
C PHE A 83 9.89 -8.09 1.60
N ASP A 84 10.71 -9.14 1.62
CA ASP A 84 11.83 -9.30 2.55
C ASP A 84 13.15 -9.62 1.83
N GLY A 85 13.23 -9.33 0.55
CA GLY A 85 14.43 -9.54 -0.27
C GLY A 85 14.32 -10.72 -1.21
N PHE A 86 15.46 -11.14 -1.74
CA PHE A 86 15.56 -12.26 -2.67
C PHE A 86 16.31 -13.42 -2.02
N VAL A 87 15.98 -14.64 -2.46
CA VAL A 87 16.68 -15.88 -2.08
C VAL A 87 16.98 -16.70 -3.33
N GLY A 88 18.10 -17.41 -3.36
CA GLY A 88 18.36 -18.43 -4.38
C GLY A 88 17.48 -19.65 -4.17
N GLU A 89 17.39 -20.54 -5.16
CA GLU A 89 16.58 -21.77 -5.12
C GLU A 89 16.96 -22.69 -3.94
N ASN A 90 18.23 -22.73 -3.59
CA ASN A 90 18.75 -23.52 -2.46
C ASN A 90 18.81 -22.73 -1.14
N GLY A 91 18.22 -21.53 -1.08
CA GLY A 91 18.32 -20.62 0.07
C GLY A 91 19.63 -19.85 0.13
N GLU A 92 20.44 -19.88 -0.93
CA GLU A 92 21.70 -19.14 -1.00
C GLU A 92 21.44 -17.64 -1.12
N GLU A 93 22.22 -16.84 -0.38
CA GLU A 93 22.18 -15.39 -0.48
C GLU A 93 23.06 -14.96 -1.68
N LEU A 94 22.48 -14.15 -2.55
CA LEU A 94 23.20 -13.53 -3.65
C LEU A 94 23.66 -12.13 -3.20
N GLU A 95 24.90 -11.99 -2.78
CA GLU A 95 25.49 -10.73 -2.26
C GLU A 95 25.20 -9.52 -3.15
N GLU A 96 25.26 -9.71 -4.48
CA GLU A 96 24.96 -8.63 -5.43
C GLU A 96 23.50 -8.18 -5.37
N LEU A 97 22.56 -9.11 -5.19
CA LEU A 97 21.14 -8.75 -5.04
C LEU A 97 20.87 -8.05 -3.72
N ASP A 98 21.51 -8.49 -2.63
CA ASP A 98 21.39 -7.81 -1.34
C ASP A 98 21.94 -6.39 -1.42
N ARG A 99 23.02 -6.18 -2.16
CA ARG A 99 23.57 -4.85 -2.43
C ARG A 99 22.57 -4.00 -3.24
N ILE A 100 22.01 -4.54 -4.31
CA ILE A 100 20.99 -3.85 -5.13
C ILE A 100 19.76 -3.49 -4.29
N VAL A 101 19.27 -4.41 -3.45
CA VAL A 101 18.14 -4.17 -2.53
C VAL A 101 18.46 -3.02 -1.58
N ALA A 102 19.66 -3.01 -0.99
CA ALA A 102 20.08 -1.97 -0.05
C ALA A 102 20.27 -0.60 -0.74
N GLU A 103 20.99 -0.54 -1.87
CA GLU A 103 21.25 0.70 -2.61
C GLU A 103 19.98 1.37 -3.15
N ASN A 104 18.97 0.58 -3.49
CA ASN A 104 17.70 1.08 -3.99
C ASN A 104 16.62 1.22 -2.90
N HIS A 105 16.92 0.90 -1.63
CA HIS A 105 15.93 0.86 -0.55
C HIS A 105 14.69 0.04 -0.94
N LEU A 106 14.89 -1.07 -1.65
CA LEU A 106 13.84 -1.77 -2.39
C LEU A 106 12.70 -2.26 -1.49
N ILE A 107 12.99 -2.61 -0.24
CA ILE A 107 11.97 -3.05 0.73
C ILE A 107 10.99 -1.91 1.05
N ASP A 108 11.49 -0.69 1.31
CA ASP A 108 10.65 0.48 1.58
C ASP A 108 9.90 0.95 0.30
N GLU A 109 10.61 0.99 -0.82
CA GLU A 109 10.02 1.33 -2.12
C GLU A 109 8.94 0.32 -2.55
N TYR A 110 9.10 -0.97 -2.22
CA TYR A 110 8.06 -1.98 -2.45
C TYR A 110 6.76 -1.66 -1.69
N ILE A 111 6.86 -1.25 -0.42
CA ILE A 111 5.68 -0.92 0.39
C ILE A 111 4.88 0.24 -0.25
N LYS A 112 5.59 1.25 -0.76
CA LYS A 112 4.99 2.38 -1.48
C LYS A 112 4.37 1.93 -2.81
N ALA A 113 5.11 1.13 -3.57
CA ALA A 113 4.68 0.57 -4.84
C ALA A 113 3.44 -0.33 -4.69
N CYS A 114 3.40 -1.18 -3.67
CA CYS A 114 2.26 -2.05 -3.37
C CYS A 114 0.98 -1.26 -3.06
N ARG A 115 1.08 -0.13 -2.34
CA ARG A 115 -0.06 0.78 -2.13
C ARG A 115 -0.55 1.37 -3.46
N ASP A 116 0.35 1.83 -4.31
CA ASP A 116 0.00 2.39 -5.61
C ASP A 116 -0.59 1.33 -6.55
N GLU A 117 -0.05 0.11 -6.54
CA GLU A 117 -0.60 -1.04 -7.26
C GLU A 117 -2.07 -1.30 -6.87
N LEU A 118 -2.35 -1.40 -5.58
CA LEU A 118 -3.71 -1.64 -5.07
C LEU A 118 -4.64 -0.45 -5.31
N LYS A 119 -4.12 0.78 -5.23
CA LYS A 119 -4.87 2.03 -5.45
C LYS A 119 -5.24 2.22 -6.91
N TYR A 120 -4.32 1.99 -7.84
CA TYR A 120 -4.54 2.26 -9.27
C TYR A 120 -4.86 1.00 -10.09
N GLY A 121 -4.43 -0.18 -9.63
CA GLY A 121 -4.53 -1.47 -10.33
C GLY A 121 -3.20 -2.00 -10.81
N CYS A 122 -2.21 -1.12 -11.02
CA CYS A 122 -0.83 -1.47 -11.34
C CYS A 122 0.12 -0.36 -10.87
N VAL A 123 1.41 -0.70 -10.80
CA VAL A 123 2.53 0.23 -10.62
C VAL A 123 3.65 -0.25 -11.54
N PHE A 124 4.42 0.69 -12.09
CA PHE A 124 5.49 0.40 -13.04
C PHE A 124 6.84 0.51 -12.37
N ALA A 125 7.64 -0.54 -12.43
CA ALA A 125 9.05 -0.52 -12.07
C ALA A 125 9.89 -0.22 -13.30
N THR A 126 10.82 0.71 -13.20
CA THR A 126 11.75 1.07 -14.27
C THR A 126 13.19 0.86 -13.81
N LEU A 127 14.03 0.40 -14.72
CA LEU A 127 15.43 0.15 -14.45
C LEU A 127 16.31 1.08 -15.30
N SER A 128 17.42 1.47 -14.74
CA SER A 128 18.47 2.22 -15.43
C SER A 128 19.84 1.86 -14.84
N LYS A 129 20.90 2.16 -15.55
CA LYS A 129 22.26 2.03 -15.02
C LYS A 129 22.63 3.30 -14.26
N SER A 130 23.13 3.17 -13.04
CA SER A 130 23.64 4.29 -12.24
C SER A 130 25.04 4.70 -12.71
N GLU A 131 25.51 5.86 -12.26
CA GLU A 131 26.88 6.31 -12.53
C GLU A 131 27.95 5.37 -11.93
N SER A 132 27.62 4.68 -10.83
CA SER A 132 28.46 3.66 -10.20
C SER A 132 28.48 2.33 -10.96
N GLY A 133 27.63 2.17 -12.00
CA GLY A 133 27.50 0.94 -12.78
C GLY A 133 26.44 -0.04 -12.26
N SER A 134 25.93 0.15 -11.04
CA SER A 134 24.87 -0.69 -10.46
C SER A 134 23.49 -0.37 -11.05
N ALA A 135 22.57 -1.30 -10.91
CA ALA A 135 21.19 -1.10 -11.35
C ALA A 135 20.44 -0.13 -10.42
N LYS A 136 19.78 0.86 -11.00
CA LYS A 136 18.86 1.76 -10.31
C LYS A 136 17.43 1.37 -10.64
N ILE A 137 16.64 1.09 -9.59
CA ILE A 137 15.24 0.69 -9.68
C ILE A 137 14.37 1.84 -9.15
N ARG A 138 13.30 2.17 -9.87
CA ARG A 138 12.31 3.17 -9.45
C ARG A 138 10.91 2.68 -9.75
N PHE A 139 9.98 2.95 -8.83
CA PHE A 139 8.57 2.69 -9.05
C PHE A 139 7.83 3.98 -9.43
N HIS A 140 6.92 3.84 -10.40
CA HIS A 140 6.11 4.93 -10.93
C HIS A 140 4.65 4.52 -10.91
N SER A 141 3.81 5.33 -10.30
CA SER A 141 2.36 5.11 -10.36
C SER A 141 1.81 5.44 -11.76
N PRO A 142 0.60 4.98 -12.11
CA PRO A 142 -0.06 5.37 -13.36
C PRO A 142 -0.41 6.86 -13.46
N ARG A 143 0.01 7.68 -12.49
CA ARG A 143 -0.05 9.14 -12.55
C ARG A 143 1.19 9.77 -13.17
N THR A 144 2.25 9.00 -13.33
CA THR A 144 3.53 9.46 -13.89
C THR A 144 4.07 8.51 -14.95
N ALA A 145 3.42 7.38 -15.22
CA ALA A 145 3.87 6.40 -16.21
C ALA A 145 2.70 5.75 -16.92
N ALA A 146 2.96 5.25 -18.14
CA ALA A 146 2.05 4.41 -18.89
C ALA A 146 2.82 3.42 -19.76
N ALA A 147 2.19 2.28 -20.07
CA ALA A 147 2.78 1.24 -20.90
C ALA A 147 1.74 0.60 -21.81
N LYS A 148 2.22 0.00 -22.91
CA LYS A 148 1.45 -0.85 -23.80
C LYS A 148 1.73 -2.31 -23.48
N TRP A 149 0.67 -3.10 -23.35
CA TRP A 149 0.78 -4.54 -23.13
C TRP A 149 0.89 -5.29 -24.46
N ASP A 150 1.84 -6.22 -24.55
CA ASP A 150 1.95 -7.19 -25.62
C ASP A 150 1.21 -8.46 -25.17
N GLY A 151 0.05 -8.72 -25.79
CA GLY A 151 -0.77 -9.87 -25.43
C GLY A 151 -0.17 -11.21 -25.88
N GLU A 152 0.69 -11.23 -26.89
CA GLU A 152 1.36 -12.43 -27.39
C GLU A 152 2.52 -12.84 -26.48
N LYS A 153 3.35 -11.86 -26.09
CA LYS A 153 4.50 -12.09 -25.21
C LYS A 153 4.15 -12.08 -23.72
N GLY A 154 2.93 -11.63 -23.34
CA GLY A 154 2.49 -11.55 -21.96
C GLY A 154 3.31 -10.56 -21.11
N ARG A 155 3.81 -9.47 -21.69
CA ARG A 155 4.68 -8.47 -21.03
C ARG A 155 4.45 -7.07 -21.59
N ILE A 156 5.11 -6.09 -21.03
CA ILE A 156 5.15 -4.73 -21.60
C ILE A 156 5.88 -4.76 -22.94
N ALA A 157 5.27 -4.16 -23.96
CA ALA A 157 5.89 -3.96 -25.28
C ALA A 157 6.77 -2.70 -25.31
N TYR A 158 6.25 -1.61 -24.80
CA TYR A 158 6.94 -0.33 -24.63
C TYR A 158 6.19 0.50 -23.59
N GLY A 159 6.86 1.48 -22.99
CA GLY A 159 6.25 2.35 -21.99
C GLY A 159 7.07 3.60 -21.74
N PHE A 160 6.48 4.57 -21.04
CA PHE A 160 7.21 5.75 -20.61
C PHE A 160 6.99 6.01 -19.13
N ALA A 161 7.94 6.75 -18.53
CA ALA A 161 7.82 7.30 -17.19
C ALA A 161 8.29 8.77 -17.19
N ILE A 162 7.53 9.63 -16.51
CA ILE A 162 7.93 11.00 -16.20
C ILE A 162 8.91 10.94 -15.04
N ILE A 163 10.13 11.40 -15.27
CA ILE A 163 11.22 11.34 -14.30
C ILE A 163 11.32 12.65 -13.54
N ASP A 164 11.09 13.77 -14.22
CA ASP A 164 11.18 15.09 -13.62
C ASP A 164 10.14 16.03 -14.23
N THR A 165 9.74 17.02 -13.42
CA THR A 165 8.76 18.03 -13.78
C THR A 165 9.29 19.41 -13.42
N ALA A 166 9.07 20.37 -14.30
CA ALA A 166 9.37 21.78 -14.03
C ALA A 166 8.09 22.52 -13.60
N PRO A 167 8.17 23.49 -12.68
CA PRO A 167 7.04 24.39 -12.40
C PRO A 167 6.73 25.19 -13.67
N ASP A 168 5.47 25.25 -14.05
CA ASP A 168 4.99 26.19 -15.05
C ASP A 168 4.80 27.57 -14.39
N ASN A 169 4.80 28.65 -15.16
CA ASN A 169 4.67 30.02 -14.64
C ASN A 169 3.37 30.27 -13.87
N ASP A 170 2.38 29.38 -13.99
CA ASP A 170 1.20 29.30 -13.11
C ASP A 170 1.49 28.35 -11.96
N MET A 171 1.45 28.83 -10.73
CA MET A 171 1.91 28.19 -9.50
C MET A 171 1.32 26.82 -9.17
N ASP A 172 0.35 26.31 -9.93
CA ASP A 172 -0.35 25.04 -9.69
C ASP A 172 -0.19 23.99 -10.81
N THR A 173 0.52 24.31 -11.90
CA THR A 173 0.69 23.38 -13.02
C THR A 173 2.15 22.95 -13.16
N TRP A 174 2.36 21.62 -13.11
CA TRP A 174 3.66 20.99 -13.32
C TRP A 174 3.68 20.36 -14.70
N THR A 175 4.65 20.73 -15.53
CA THR A 175 4.86 20.16 -16.85
C THR A 175 6.04 19.18 -16.83
N PRO A 176 5.99 18.05 -17.54
CA PRO A 176 7.13 17.16 -17.67
C PRO A 176 8.33 17.89 -18.26
N SER A 177 9.51 17.73 -17.65
CA SER A 177 10.80 18.25 -18.14
C SER A 177 11.72 17.14 -18.59
N LEU A 178 11.57 15.94 -18.02
CA LEU A 178 12.33 14.73 -18.34
C LEU A 178 11.41 13.52 -18.38
N VAL A 179 11.40 12.83 -19.51
CA VAL A 179 10.61 11.61 -19.73
C VAL A 179 11.54 10.53 -20.26
N ASN A 180 11.51 9.36 -19.63
CA ASN A 180 12.17 8.17 -20.15
C ASN A 180 11.16 7.33 -20.94
N TYR A 181 11.50 6.96 -22.16
CA TYR A 181 10.71 6.07 -23.01
C TYR A 181 11.47 4.77 -23.25
N TYR A 182 10.83 3.64 -22.95
CA TYR A 182 11.42 2.32 -22.85
C TYR A 182 10.93 1.45 -24.02
N THR A 183 11.86 0.89 -24.79
CA THR A 183 11.60 -0.09 -25.86
C THR A 183 12.42 -1.34 -25.62
N ASP A 184 12.28 -2.38 -26.46
CA ASP A 184 12.96 -3.67 -26.28
C ASP A 184 14.50 -3.54 -26.23
N ASP A 185 15.10 -2.59 -26.99
CA ASP A 185 16.56 -2.47 -27.15
C ASP A 185 17.13 -1.10 -26.76
N VAL A 186 16.24 -0.12 -26.55
CA VAL A 186 16.67 1.27 -26.35
C VAL A 186 15.87 1.95 -25.23
N LEU A 187 16.58 2.58 -24.33
CA LEU A 187 16.04 3.58 -23.40
C LEU A 187 16.26 4.96 -24.02
N TRP A 188 15.19 5.65 -24.34
CA TRP A 188 15.22 7.01 -24.83
C TRP A 188 15.06 7.99 -23.69
N VAL A 189 16.07 8.81 -23.42
CA VAL A 189 16.01 9.90 -22.45
C VAL A 189 15.57 11.16 -23.17
N ILE A 190 14.33 11.57 -22.94
CA ILE A 190 13.66 12.69 -23.62
C ILE A 190 13.62 13.87 -22.68
N ARG A 191 14.37 14.92 -23.00
CA ARG A 191 14.50 16.13 -22.17
C ARG A 191 13.94 17.34 -22.89
N ARG A 192 13.25 18.21 -22.14
CA ARG A 192 12.75 19.50 -22.61
C ARG A 192 13.72 20.61 -22.19
N VAL A 193 14.26 21.32 -23.19
CA VAL A 193 15.11 22.50 -22.98
C VAL A 193 14.59 23.62 -23.87
N ASN A 194 14.30 24.77 -23.31
CA ASN A 194 13.77 25.94 -24.04
C ASN A 194 12.56 25.59 -24.92
N SER A 195 11.60 24.84 -24.35
CA SER A 195 10.38 24.36 -25.03
C SER A 195 10.60 23.38 -26.19
N VAL A 196 11.83 22.94 -26.42
CA VAL A 196 12.16 21.94 -27.45
C VAL A 196 12.44 20.59 -26.77
N TRP A 197 11.83 19.54 -27.29
CA TRP A 197 12.08 18.18 -26.83
C TRP A 197 13.19 17.53 -27.66
N SER A 198 14.14 16.90 -26.98
CA SER A 198 15.22 16.14 -27.64
C SER A 198 15.38 14.78 -26.96
N ALA A 199 15.64 13.75 -27.76
CA ALA A 199 15.83 12.37 -27.30
C ALA A 199 17.30 11.95 -27.46
N ILE A 200 17.85 11.32 -26.42
CA ILE A 200 19.17 10.68 -26.41
C ILE A 200 18.95 9.17 -26.24
N PRO A 201 19.39 8.33 -27.21
CA PRO A 201 19.26 6.88 -27.12
C PRO A 201 20.34 6.26 -26.24
N HIS A 202 19.94 5.38 -25.33
CA HIS A 202 20.80 4.49 -24.58
C HIS A 202 20.46 3.04 -24.93
N ARG A 203 21.33 2.39 -25.72
CA ARG A 203 21.13 1.00 -26.16
C ARG A 203 21.44 0.03 -25.04
N HIS A 204 20.63 -1.02 -24.91
CA HIS A 204 20.84 -2.13 -24.00
C HIS A 204 20.58 -3.48 -24.69
N LYS A 205 21.00 -4.59 -24.06
CA LYS A 205 20.96 -5.94 -24.64
C LYS A 205 19.92 -6.83 -23.95
N MET A 206 18.84 -6.26 -23.39
CA MET A 206 17.89 -7.02 -22.58
C MET A 206 16.85 -7.77 -23.42
N GLY A 207 16.63 -7.36 -24.71
CA GLY A 207 15.59 -7.92 -25.56
C GLY A 207 14.16 -7.72 -25.02
N ARG A 208 14.01 -6.81 -24.06
CA ARG A 208 12.74 -6.38 -23.45
C ARG A 208 12.89 -4.97 -22.89
N PRO A 209 11.80 -4.19 -22.73
CA PRO A 209 11.88 -2.88 -22.11
C PRO A 209 12.41 -2.97 -20.70
N LEU A 210 13.23 -1.99 -20.29
CA LEU A 210 13.70 -1.83 -18.91
C LEU A 210 12.56 -1.28 -18.01
N MET A 211 11.38 -1.86 -18.18
CA MET A 211 10.15 -1.51 -17.50
C MET A 211 9.31 -2.75 -17.26
N GLU A 212 8.84 -2.93 -16.03
CA GLU A 212 7.97 -4.05 -15.65
C GLU A 212 6.80 -3.53 -14.81
N ALA A 213 5.71 -4.30 -14.69
CA ALA A 213 4.54 -3.88 -13.93
C ALA A 213 4.16 -4.88 -12.84
N MET A 214 4.00 -4.40 -11.60
CA MET A 214 3.26 -5.11 -10.57
C MET A 214 1.77 -4.83 -10.78
N ILE A 215 0.94 -5.89 -10.77
CA ILE A 215 -0.43 -5.79 -11.28
C ILE A 215 -1.40 -6.53 -10.35
N TRP A 216 -2.30 -5.79 -9.74
CA TRP A 216 -3.36 -6.33 -8.93
C TRP A 216 -4.59 -6.74 -9.74
N ASN A 217 -5.06 -7.98 -9.54
CA ASN A 217 -6.32 -8.48 -10.09
C ASN A 217 -6.43 -8.30 -11.63
N ALA A 218 -5.36 -8.71 -12.33
CA ALA A 218 -5.34 -8.78 -13.78
C ALA A 218 -6.38 -9.77 -14.31
N THR A 219 -6.91 -9.51 -15.49
CA THR A 219 -7.75 -10.44 -16.26
C THR A 219 -7.30 -10.42 -17.72
N SER A 220 -7.65 -11.46 -18.49
CA SER A 220 -7.32 -11.54 -19.92
C SER A 220 -7.69 -10.27 -20.71
N ASN A 221 -8.81 -9.63 -20.36
CA ASN A 221 -9.28 -8.40 -21.02
C ASN A 221 -8.72 -7.11 -20.38
N LYS A 222 -8.07 -7.20 -19.23
CA LYS A 222 -7.49 -6.05 -18.51
C LYS A 222 -6.13 -6.44 -17.93
N PRO A 223 -5.11 -6.47 -18.78
CA PRO A 223 -3.78 -6.92 -18.39
C PRO A 223 -3.16 -6.03 -17.29
N PHE A 224 -3.43 -4.73 -17.26
CA PHE A 224 -2.98 -3.83 -16.20
C PHE A 224 -3.90 -3.81 -14.95
N GLY A 225 -4.72 -4.86 -14.78
CA GLY A 225 -5.47 -5.09 -13.57
C GLY A 225 -6.58 -4.08 -13.27
N ARG A 226 -6.98 -4.06 -12.00
CA ARG A 226 -8.06 -3.20 -11.51
C ARG A 226 -7.78 -2.72 -10.10
N SER A 227 -8.04 -1.45 -9.84
CA SER A 227 -7.99 -0.84 -8.51
C SER A 227 -8.86 -1.58 -7.49
N ARG A 228 -8.45 -1.60 -6.23
CA ARG A 228 -9.31 -2.01 -5.11
C ARG A 228 -10.42 -0.98 -4.83
N ILE A 229 -10.17 0.30 -5.13
CA ILE A 229 -11.18 1.37 -4.99
C ILE A 229 -12.14 1.33 -6.20
N LYS A 230 -12.89 0.21 -6.31
CA LYS A 230 -13.88 -0.05 -7.36
C LYS A 230 -15.14 0.79 -7.15
N GLU A 231 -15.99 0.85 -8.19
CA GLU A 231 -17.27 1.56 -8.11
C GLU A 231 -18.14 1.16 -6.90
N PRO A 232 -18.35 -0.14 -6.57
CA PRO A 232 -19.11 -0.52 -5.39
C PRO A 232 -18.53 0.04 -4.09
N VAL A 233 -17.20 0.00 -3.92
CA VAL A 233 -16.52 0.56 -2.75
C VAL A 233 -16.73 2.07 -2.67
N ARG A 234 -16.58 2.78 -3.79
CA ARG A 234 -16.83 4.23 -3.84
C ARG A 234 -18.27 4.60 -3.46
N ARG A 235 -19.26 3.83 -3.92
CA ARG A 235 -20.67 4.05 -3.56
C ARG A 235 -20.93 3.85 -2.07
N LEU A 236 -20.29 2.84 -1.46
CA LEU A 236 -20.38 2.62 -0.01
C LEU A 236 -19.75 3.77 0.79
N ILE A 237 -18.59 4.27 0.35
CA ILE A 237 -17.95 5.45 0.93
C ILE A 237 -18.86 6.68 0.80
N GLN A 238 -19.49 6.91 -0.37
CA GLN A 238 -20.47 7.98 -0.57
C GLN A 238 -21.65 7.84 0.39
N GLY A 239 -22.16 6.62 0.57
CA GLY A 239 -23.23 6.31 1.53
C GLY A 239 -22.82 6.66 2.96
N TYR A 240 -21.62 6.30 3.37
CA TYR A 240 -21.06 6.64 4.68
C TYR A 240 -20.99 8.17 4.89
N VAL A 241 -20.35 8.89 3.96
CA VAL A 241 -20.20 10.36 4.02
C VAL A 241 -21.57 11.04 4.12
N ARG A 242 -22.53 10.60 3.32
CA ARG A 242 -23.90 11.14 3.35
C ARG A 242 -24.60 10.85 4.67
N THR A 243 -24.47 9.65 5.22
CA THR A 243 -25.12 9.29 6.48
C THR A 243 -24.56 10.10 7.65
N ILE A 244 -23.25 10.29 7.71
CA ILE A 244 -22.60 11.16 8.73
C ILE A 244 -23.06 12.61 8.55
N ALA A 245 -23.11 13.13 7.32
CA ALA A 245 -23.60 14.48 7.07
C ALA A 245 -25.02 14.68 7.60
N ASN A 246 -25.93 13.76 7.26
CA ASN A 246 -27.31 13.82 7.70
C ASN A 246 -27.44 13.69 9.22
N ALA A 247 -26.65 12.82 9.84
CA ALA A 247 -26.59 12.68 11.30
C ALA A 247 -26.11 13.98 11.97
N THR A 248 -25.05 14.61 11.44
CA THR A 248 -24.50 15.86 11.96
C THR A 248 -25.55 16.98 11.87
N ILE A 249 -26.22 17.14 10.71
CA ILE A 249 -27.29 18.11 10.53
C ILE A 249 -28.45 17.82 11.48
N GLY A 250 -28.86 16.55 11.61
CA GLY A 250 -29.92 16.13 12.52
C GLY A 250 -29.60 16.43 13.99
N LEU A 251 -28.34 16.35 14.40
CA LEU A 251 -27.89 16.71 15.75
C LEU A 251 -28.10 18.20 16.05
N GLU A 252 -27.81 19.09 15.09
CA GLU A 252 -28.03 20.54 15.26
C GLU A 252 -29.52 20.84 15.56
N PHE A 253 -30.43 20.19 14.82
CA PHE A 253 -31.84 20.32 15.06
C PHE A 253 -32.31 19.63 16.37
N ALA A 254 -31.66 18.55 16.77
CA ALA A 254 -31.98 17.85 18.01
C ALA A 254 -31.55 18.64 19.25
N THR A 255 -30.44 19.38 19.19
CA THR A 255 -29.96 20.22 20.29
C THR A 255 -30.73 21.53 20.42
N SER A 256 -31.41 22.00 19.36
CA SER A 256 -32.19 23.22 19.36
C SER A 256 -33.61 22.96 18.76
N PRO A 257 -34.46 22.25 19.51
CA PRO A 257 -35.78 21.90 19.01
C PRO A 257 -36.63 23.14 18.71
N GLN A 258 -37.31 23.13 17.55
CA GLN A 258 -38.21 24.21 17.18
C GLN A 258 -39.40 24.26 18.13
N LYS A 259 -39.57 25.39 18.77
CA LYS A 259 -40.69 25.68 19.65
C LYS A 259 -41.77 26.41 18.87
N TYR A 260 -43.01 26.18 19.19
CA TYR A 260 -44.14 26.91 18.64
C TYR A 260 -45.04 27.43 19.74
N LEU A 261 -45.65 28.58 19.49
CA LEU A 261 -46.60 29.23 20.36
C LEU A 261 -47.82 29.60 19.51
N LEU A 262 -49.00 29.08 19.85
CA LEU A 262 -50.22 29.30 19.13
C LEU A 262 -51.24 30.03 20.00
N GLY A 263 -52.13 30.81 19.39
CA GLY A 263 -53.25 31.47 20.10
C GLY A 263 -52.84 32.74 20.84
N VAL A 264 -51.71 33.35 20.50
CA VAL A 264 -51.24 34.64 21.02
C VAL A 264 -51.55 35.79 20.07
N THR A 265 -51.65 37.02 20.59
CA THR A 265 -51.71 38.23 19.78
C THR A 265 -50.31 38.63 19.29
N ASP A 266 -50.26 39.49 18.25
CA ASP A 266 -48.97 39.98 17.71
C ASP A 266 -48.12 40.66 18.80
N GLU A 267 -48.76 41.43 19.70
CA GLU A 267 -48.08 42.09 20.84
C GLU A 267 -47.48 41.08 21.83
N GLN A 268 -48.20 40.01 22.12
CA GLN A 268 -47.74 38.92 23.00
C GLN A 268 -46.59 38.14 22.33
N PHE A 269 -46.66 37.94 21.01
CA PHE A 269 -45.63 37.29 20.22
C PHE A 269 -44.33 38.13 20.22
N ASP A 270 -44.43 39.43 19.95
CA ASP A 270 -43.26 40.32 19.95
C ASP A 270 -42.58 40.41 21.33
N ALA A 271 -43.38 40.42 22.42
CA ALA A 271 -42.83 40.37 23.79
C ALA A 271 -42.02 39.12 24.07
N VAL A 272 -42.41 37.96 23.52
CA VAL A 272 -41.71 36.70 23.68
C VAL A 272 -40.47 36.63 22.76
N VAL A 273 -40.55 37.11 21.51
CA VAL A 273 -39.46 37.03 20.52
C VAL A 273 -38.34 38.02 20.86
N ASN A 274 -38.65 39.20 21.40
CA ASN A 274 -37.65 40.20 21.76
C ASN A 274 -36.82 39.86 22.98
N ASP A 275 -37.27 38.92 23.85
CA ASP A 275 -36.50 38.44 25.01
C ASP A 275 -35.57 37.24 24.62
N LYS A 276 -34.55 37.50 23.81
CA LYS A 276 -33.63 36.51 23.29
C LYS A 276 -32.90 35.70 24.37
N PHE A 277 -32.73 36.26 25.55
CA PHE A 277 -32.04 35.60 26.68
C PHE A 277 -32.90 34.53 27.33
N ARG A 278 -34.21 34.73 27.39
CA ARG A 278 -35.14 33.75 27.96
C ARG A 278 -35.47 32.59 27.06
N GLN A 279 -35.24 32.70 25.75
CA GLN A 279 -35.45 31.62 24.80
C GLN A 279 -34.42 30.49 24.85
N TYR A 280 -33.22 30.79 25.35
CA TYR A 280 -32.05 29.88 25.23
C TYR A 280 -31.92 28.87 26.36
N VAL A 281 -32.28 29.16 27.58
CA VAL A 281 -32.02 28.27 28.72
C VAL A 281 -33.24 28.18 29.65
N GLY A 282 -34.00 27.07 29.52
CA GLY A 282 -34.87 26.54 30.60
C GLY A 282 -35.88 27.49 31.22
N SER A 283 -36.21 28.61 30.61
CA SER A 283 -37.10 29.60 31.14
C SER A 283 -38.56 29.18 30.93
N ILE A 284 -39.36 29.39 31.95
CA ILE A 284 -40.82 29.23 31.91
C ILE A 284 -41.36 30.37 31.06
N LEU A 285 -41.93 30.04 29.88
CA LEU A 285 -42.69 30.98 29.08
C LEU A 285 -44.04 31.16 29.76
N THR A 286 -44.33 32.38 30.22
CA THR A 286 -45.65 32.75 30.69
C THR A 286 -46.35 33.60 29.67
N SER A 287 -47.56 33.23 29.31
CA SER A 287 -48.44 34.04 28.46
C SER A 287 -49.85 34.08 29.09
N THR A 288 -50.51 35.19 28.91
CA THR A 288 -51.90 35.38 29.36
C THR A 288 -52.86 34.92 28.30
N THR A 289 -54.13 34.66 28.71
CA THR A 289 -55.22 34.36 27.80
C THR A 289 -55.35 35.43 26.70
N ASN A 290 -55.54 35.01 25.46
CA ASN A 290 -55.75 35.95 24.35
C ASN A 290 -57.05 36.74 24.57
N PRO A 291 -56.98 38.07 24.72
CA PRO A 291 -58.16 38.88 25.03
C PRO A 291 -59.18 38.94 23.90
N GLU A 292 -58.79 38.66 22.64
CA GLU A 292 -59.68 38.71 21.48
C GLU A 292 -60.47 37.42 21.27
N THR A 293 -59.82 36.27 21.56
CA THR A 293 -60.45 34.95 21.33
C THR A 293 -60.88 34.24 22.61
N GLY A 294 -60.42 34.69 23.77
CA GLY A 294 -60.67 34.05 25.08
C GLY A 294 -60.00 32.68 25.25
N GLN A 295 -59.12 32.30 24.32
CA GLN A 295 -58.42 31.02 24.35
C GLN A 295 -57.04 31.15 25.08
N ASN A 296 -56.65 30.09 25.75
CA ASN A 296 -55.34 30.02 26.36
C ASN A 296 -54.27 29.69 25.31
N PRO A 297 -53.12 30.38 25.33
CA PRO A 297 -52.00 30.06 24.44
C PRO A 297 -51.55 28.61 24.61
N VAL A 298 -51.25 27.97 23.49
CA VAL A 298 -50.68 26.61 23.45
C VAL A 298 -49.21 26.70 23.09
N PHE A 299 -48.36 26.32 24.04
CA PHE A 299 -46.92 26.17 23.85
C PHE A 299 -46.59 24.72 23.59
N GLY A 300 -45.79 24.48 22.57
CA GLY A 300 -45.26 23.15 22.29
C GLY A 300 -43.91 23.22 21.64
N GLN A 301 -43.29 22.06 21.51
CA GLN A 301 -42.09 21.87 20.71
C GLN A 301 -42.28 20.72 19.73
N LEU A 302 -41.67 20.83 18.58
CA LEU A 302 -41.66 19.75 17.62
C LEU A 302 -40.90 18.56 18.18
N GLN A 303 -41.35 17.36 17.86
CA GLN A 303 -40.76 16.13 18.34
C GLN A 303 -39.30 16.02 17.80
N GLN A 304 -38.36 15.75 18.68
CA GLN A 304 -36.98 15.59 18.29
C GLN A 304 -36.78 14.33 17.43
N GLY A 305 -36.03 14.45 16.34
CA GLY A 305 -35.58 13.31 15.56
C GLY A 305 -34.57 12.45 16.36
N THR A 306 -34.63 11.15 16.16
CA THR A 306 -33.65 10.24 16.79
C THR A 306 -32.47 9.97 15.82
N ILE A 307 -31.27 9.79 16.36
CA ILE A 307 -30.04 9.48 15.59
C ILE A 307 -29.95 7.98 15.28
N THR A 308 -30.72 7.15 15.99
CA THR A 308 -30.70 5.68 15.86
C THR A 308 -30.75 5.19 14.42
N PRO A 309 -31.62 5.69 13.50
CA PRO A 309 -31.65 5.25 12.11
C PRO A 309 -30.32 5.50 11.36
N HIS A 310 -29.61 6.58 11.69
CA HIS A 310 -28.31 6.87 11.08
C HIS A 310 -27.23 5.89 11.57
N VAL A 311 -27.22 5.53 12.83
CA VAL A 311 -26.31 4.52 13.40
C VAL A 311 -26.56 3.15 12.78
N GLU A 312 -27.83 2.75 12.64
CA GLU A 312 -28.20 1.49 11.98
C GLU A 312 -27.75 1.47 10.51
N MET A 313 -27.91 2.58 9.78
CA MET A 313 -27.45 2.72 8.40
C MET A 313 -25.93 2.61 8.31
N LEU A 314 -25.17 3.20 9.23
CA LEU A 314 -23.71 3.09 9.28
C LEU A 314 -23.26 1.65 9.55
N ARG A 315 -23.92 0.91 10.44
CA ARG A 315 -23.65 -0.51 10.70
C ARG A 315 -23.90 -1.36 9.44
N MET A 316 -25.00 -1.12 8.75
CA MET A 316 -25.31 -1.80 7.50
C MET A 316 -24.26 -1.50 6.42
N LEU A 317 -23.88 -0.23 6.22
CA LEU A 317 -22.85 0.17 5.26
C LEU A 317 -21.48 -0.45 5.60
N ALA A 318 -21.11 -0.50 6.88
CA ALA A 318 -19.87 -1.14 7.32
C ALA A 318 -19.84 -2.64 7.01
N THR A 319 -20.98 -3.33 7.20
CA THR A 319 -21.10 -4.76 6.88
C THR A 319 -20.99 -5.00 5.36
N GLN A 320 -21.65 -4.18 4.55
CA GLN A 320 -21.55 -4.26 3.08
C GLN A 320 -20.13 -3.92 2.58
N TYR A 321 -19.49 -2.93 3.21
CA TYR A 321 -18.12 -2.57 2.88
C TYR A 321 -17.13 -3.70 3.23
N SER A 322 -17.30 -4.34 4.38
CA SER A 322 -16.55 -5.54 4.78
C SER A 322 -16.69 -6.66 3.73
N ALA A 323 -17.92 -6.98 3.33
CA ALA A 323 -18.17 -7.97 2.28
C ALA A 323 -17.56 -7.60 0.92
N ALA A 324 -17.59 -6.33 0.53
CA ALA A 324 -17.08 -5.86 -0.76
C ALA A 324 -15.53 -5.80 -0.83
N THR A 325 -14.86 -5.63 0.32
CA THR A 325 -13.41 -5.45 0.41
C THR A 325 -12.66 -6.66 0.95
N GLY A 326 -13.35 -7.57 1.64
CA GLY A 326 -12.76 -8.69 2.37
C GLY A 326 -12.05 -8.27 3.66
N LEU A 327 -12.27 -7.04 4.13
CA LEU A 327 -11.81 -6.56 5.42
C LEU A 327 -12.79 -6.99 6.53
N SER A 328 -12.31 -7.08 7.77
CA SER A 328 -13.22 -7.32 8.89
C SER A 328 -14.10 -6.09 9.18
N VAL A 329 -15.26 -6.30 9.80
CA VAL A 329 -16.11 -5.16 10.22
C VAL A 329 -15.38 -4.30 11.27
N SER A 330 -14.55 -4.89 12.12
CA SER A 330 -13.73 -4.16 13.09
C SER A 330 -12.73 -3.20 12.42
N ASP A 331 -12.22 -3.52 11.22
CA ASP A 331 -11.34 -2.62 10.47
C ASP A 331 -12.06 -1.34 10.00
N THR A 332 -13.39 -1.35 9.93
CA THR A 332 -14.17 -0.18 9.50
C THR A 332 -14.26 0.93 10.55
N GLY A 333 -13.95 0.61 11.81
CA GLY A 333 -14.07 1.54 12.94
C GLY A 333 -15.52 1.74 13.41
N VAL A 334 -16.48 0.99 12.88
CA VAL A 334 -17.89 1.01 13.33
C VAL A 334 -18.09 -0.08 14.39
N VAL A 335 -18.59 0.32 15.56
CA VAL A 335 -18.89 -0.62 16.65
C VAL A 335 -20.03 -1.53 16.21
N ASN A 336 -19.81 -2.84 16.24
CA ASN A 336 -20.79 -3.86 15.97
C ASN A 336 -20.79 -4.86 17.14
N ASP A 337 -21.96 -5.21 17.63
CA ASP A 337 -22.12 -6.18 18.74
C ASP A 337 -21.64 -7.59 18.36
N ALA A 338 -21.50 -7.88 17.05
CA ALA A 338 -20.96 -9.12 16.51
C ALA A 338 -19.42 -9.14 16.36
N ASN A 339 -18.70 -8.15 16.91
CA ASN A 339 -17.24 -8.17 16.86
C ASN A 339 -16.70 -9.37 17.64
N PRO A 340 -15.74 -10.13 17.07
CA PRO A 340 -15.22 -11.32 17.71
C PRO A 340 -14.47 -10.97 18.98
N SER A 341 -14.72 -11.74 20.04
CA SER A 341 -14.08 -11.58 21.35
C SER A 341 -12.94 -12.58 21.60
N SER A 342 -12.80 -13.61 20.75
CA SER A 342 -11.73 -14.62 20.87
C SER A 342 -10.67 -14.45 19.78
N SER A 343 -9.43 -14.85 20.10
CA SER A 343 -8.31 -14.85 19.15
C SER A 343 -8.61 -15.70 17.91
N ASP A 344 -9.25 -16.85 18.08
CA ASP A 344 -9.57 -17.77 16.98
C ASP A 344 -10.62 -17.16 16.04
N ALA A 345 -11.62 -16.44 16.58
CA ALA A 345 -12.62 -15.75 15.77
C ALA A 345 -12.01 -14.57 15.00
N ILE A 346 -11.05 -13.84 15.59
CA ILE A 346 -10.28 -12.78 14.90
C ILE A 346 -9.45 -13.38 13.77
N MET A 347 -8.77 -14.50 14.01
CA MET A 347 -8.01 -15.22 12.99
C MET A 347 -8.91 -15.71 11.85
N ALA A 348 -10.05 -16.30 12.17
CA ALA A 348 -11.02 -16.76 11.16
C ALA A 348 -11.52 -15.61 10.27
N GLN A 349 -11.81 -14.43 10.85
CA GLN A 349 -12.20 -13.24 10.07
C GLN A 349 -11.08 -12.72 9.16
N SER A 350 -9.81 -12.90 9.53
CA SER A 350 -8.68 -12.45 8.72
C SER A 350 -8.32 -13.37 7.56
N GLN A 351 -8.86 -14.58 7.48
CA GLN A 351 -8.48 -15.60 6.47
C GLN A 351 -8.69 -15.12 5.03
N THR A 352 -9.78 -14.41 4.75
CA THR A 352 -10.03 -13.84 3.41
C THR A 352 -8.94 -12.85 3.03
N LEU A 353 -8.53 -12.00 3.96
CA LEU A 353 -7.46 -11.01 3.74
C LEU A 353 -6.10 -11.69 3.55
N VAL A 354 -5.82 -12.75 4.32
CA VAL A 354 -4.59 -13.56 4.19
C VAL A 354 -4.54 -14.20 2.79
N GLY A 355 -5.64 -14.80 2.33
CA GLY A 355 -5.70 -15.39 0.99
C GLY A 355 -5.48 -14.36 -0.13
N MET A 356 -6.05 -13.16 0.01
CA MET A 356 -5.79 -12.06 -0.94
C MET A 356 -4.32 -11.59 -0.91
N ALA A 357 -3.69 -11.53 0.26
CA ALA A 357 -2.29 -11.16 0.39
C ALA A 357 -1.36 -12.22 -0.22
N GLN A 358 -1.67 -13.50 -0.04
CA GLN A 358 -0.94 -14.59 -0.70
C GLN A 358 -1.04 -14.49 -2.24
N GLN A 359 -2.24 -14.23 -2.77
CA GLN A 359 -2.43 -14.02 -4.22
C GLN A 359 -1.63 -12.81 -4.73
N LEU A 360 -1.63 -11.71 -3.99
CA LEU A 360 -0.84 -10.52 -4.31
C LEU A 360 0.67 -10.84 -4.32
N ASN A 361 1.16 -11.55 -3.29
CA ASN A 361 2.57 -11.93 -3.18
C ASN A 361 3.01 -12.83 -4.34
N VAL A 362 2.17 -13.79 -4.76
CA VAL A 362 2.46 -14.65 -5.93
C VAL A 362 2.61 -13.82 -7.20
N GLY A 363 1.70 -12.88 -7.46
CA GLY A 363 1.80 -11.99 -8.63
C GLY A 363 3.05 -11.13 -8.58
N ASN A 364 3.30 -10.50 -7.44
CA ASN A 364 4.43 -9.60 -7.26
C ASN A 364 5.78 -10.33 -7.24
N SER A 365 5.82 -11.59 -6.78
CA SER A 365 7.07 -12.39 -6.79
C SER A 365 7.58 -12.63 -8.22
N ILE A 366 6.69 -12.87 -9.18
CA ILE A 366 7.05 -13.05 -10.59
C ILE A 366 7.63 -11.75 -11.16
N THR A 367 6.99 -10.62 -10.89
CA THR A 367 7.46 -9.31 -11.35
C THR A 367 8.79 -8.93 -10.71
N LEU A 368 8.92 -9.09 -9.39
CA LEU A 368 10.16 -8.79 -8.65
C LEU A 368 11.30 -9.68 -9.10
N ARG A 369 11.05 -10.97 -9.38
CA ARG A 369 12.05 -11.86 -9.98
C ARG A 369 12.55 -11.31 -11.32
N THR A 370 11.65 -10.86 -12.18
CA THR A 370 12.04 -10.26 -13.46
C THR A 370 12.86 -9.00 -13.28
N ILE A 371 12.48 -8.14 -12.32
CA ILE A 371 13.24 -6.93 -11.95
C ILE A 371 14.64 -7.30 -11.45
N ALA A 372 14.75 -8.32 -10.59
CA ALA A 372 16.03 -8.80 -10.08
C ALA A 372 16.95 -9.30 -11.19
N LEU A 373 16.44 -10.10 -12.14
CA LEU A 373 17.21 -10.58 -13.28
C LEU A 373 17.70 -9.43 -14.16
N MET A 374 16.84 -8.46 -14.48
CA MET A 374 17.25 -7.27 -15.22
C MET A 374 18.29 -6.45 -14.47
N ALA A 375 18.15 -6.32 -13.16
CA ALA A 375 19.09 -5.58 -12.32
C ALA A 375 20.46 -6.24 -12.28
N LEU A 376 20.53 -7.56 -12.12
CA LEU A 376 21.77 -8.33 -12.20
C LEU A 376 22.42 -8.19 -13.58
N ALA A 377 21.64 -8.30 -14.65
CA ALA A 377 22.14 -8.15 -16.01
C ALA A 377 22.74 -6.75 -16.28
N ILE A 378 22.12 -5.70 -15.74
CA ILE A 378 22.64 -4.32 -15.77
C ILE A 378 23.96 -4.21 -14.99
N SER A 379 24.01 -4.72 -13.76
CA SER A 379 25.19 -4.64 -12.89
C SER A 379 26.37 -5.38 -13.49
N TYR A 380 26.15 -6.56 -14.05
CA TYR A 380 27.20 -7.35 -14.71
C TYR A 380 27.45 -6.95 -16.18
N ASN A 381 26.69 -6.00 -16.73
CA ASN A 381 26.75 -5.60 -18.14
C ASN A 381 26.57 -6.76 -19.11
N LYS A 382 25.64 -7.68 -18.78
CA LYS A 382 25.30 -8.89 -19.54
C LYS A 382 23.90 -8.77 -20.13
N SER A 383 23.57 -9.66 -21.07
CA SER A 383 22.17 -9.92 -21.45
C SER A 383 21.51 -10.86 -20.45
N LEU A 384 20.17 -10.99 -20.46
CA LEU A 384 19.46 -11.93 -19.61
C LEU A 384 19.85 -13.39 -19.86
N ASP A 385 20.18 -13.75 -21.11
CA ASP A 385 20.58 -15.10 -21.48
C ASP A 385 21.97 -15.47 -20.96
N GLU A 386 22.85 -14.49 -20.82
CA GLU A 386 24.22 -14.65 -20.31
C GLU A 386 24.33 -14.77 -18.77
N LEU A 387 23.21 -14.65 -18.03
CA LEU A 387 23.19 -14.92 -16.60
C LEU A 387 23.37 -16.41 -16.34
N THR A 388 24.06 -16.76 -15.24
CA THR A 388 24.23 -18.15 -14.80
C THR A 388 22.91 -18.75 -14.32
N ASP A 389 22.83 -20.07 -14.26
CA ASP A 389 21.62 -20.75 -13.78
C ASP A 389 21.33 -20.39 -12.32
N GLU A 390 22.33 -20.25 -11.46
CA GLU A 390 22.21 -19.77 -10.09
C GLU A 390 21.61 -18.36 -10.03
N GLN A 391 22.05 -17.44 -10.90
CA GLN A 391 21.50 -16.10 -11.01
C GLN A 391 20.06 -16.07 -11.55
N LYS A 392 19.70 -17.04 -12.41
CA LYS A 392 18.34 -17.17 -12.96
C LYS A 392 17.34 -17.77 -11.96
N ASN A 393 17.83 -18.57 -11.01
CA ASN A 393 17.00 -19.26 -10.01
C ASN A 393 16.77 -18.40 -8.75
N VAL A 394 16.44 -17.12 -8.96
CA VAL A 394 16.12 -16.17 -7.89
C VAL A 394 14.62 -16.12 -7.64
N VAL A 395 14.23 -16.11 -6.39
CA VAL A 395 12.85 -15.98 -5.92
C VAL A 395 12.72 -14.78 -4.98
N ALA A 396 11.66 -14.00 -5.15
CA ALA A 396 11.32 -12.95 -4.20
C ALA A 396 10.70 -13.55 -2.94
N HIS A 397 11.27 -13.24 -1.79
CA HIS A 397 10.81 -13.70 -0.49
C HIS A 397 9.83 -12.71 0.14
N PHE A 398 8.76 -13.24 0.77
CA PHE A 398 7.75 -12.47 1.47
C PHE A 398 7.52 -13.03 2.86
N LYS A 399 7.32 -12.15 3.83
CA LYS A 399 6.90 -12.56 5.18
C LYS A 399 5.51 -13.17 5.15
N ASN A 400 5.24 -14.09 6.08
CA ASN A 400 3.94 -14.76 6.16
C ASN A 400 2.80 -13.75 6.42
N PRO A 401 1.82 -13.60 5.51
CA PRO A 401 0.74 -12.63 5.67
C PRO A 401 -0.24 -12.94 6.81
N ALA A 402 -0.24 -14.16 7.33
CA ALA A 402 -1.10 -14.56 8.46
C ALA A 402 -0.70 -13.88 9.78
N MET A 403 0.58 -13.45 9.92
CA MET A 403 1.12 -12.82 11.14
C MET A 403 0.66 -13.55 12.41
N PRO A 404 0.93 -14.85 12.56
CA PRO A 404 0.53 -15.58 13.74
C PRO A 404 1.24 -15.02 14.98
N SER A 405 0.69 -15.25 16.18
CA SER A 405 1.35 -14.81 17.42
C SER A 405 2.67 -15.57 17.61
N VAL A 406 3.68 -14.91 18.15
CA VAL A 406 5.01 -15.49 18.40
C VAL A 406 4.89 -16.79 19.24
N ALA A 407 3.96 -16.83 20.21
CA ALA A 407 3.74 -18.04 21.02
C ALA A 407 3.21 -19.21 20.17
N ALA A 408 2.25 -18.96 19.26
CA ALA A 408 1.70 -20.01 18.40
C ALA A 408 2.72 -20.51 17.39
N THR A 409 3.54 -19.64 16.83
CA THR A 409 4.62 -20.03 15.90
C THR A 409 5.74 -20.77 16.59
N ALA A 410 6.16 -20.34 17.79
CA ALA A 410 7.17 -21.03 18.57
C ALA A 410 6.73 -22.45 18.96
N ASP A 411 5.48 -22.62 19.41
CA ASP A 411 4.92 -23.96 19.72
C ASP A 411 4.86 -24.87 18.49
N ALA A 412 4.43 -24.35 17.35
CA ALA A 412 4.43 -25.08 16.08
C ALA A 412 5.85 -25.43 15.62
N ALA A 413 6.80 -24.52 15.70
CA ALA A 413 8.19 -24.72 15.32
C ALA A 413 8.88 -25.79 16.17
N ILE A 414 8.66 -25.78 17.50
CA ILE A 414 9.18 -26.78 18.43
C ILE A 414 8.59 -28.17 18.11
N LYS A 415 7.30 -28.28 17.83
CA LYS A 415 6.66 -29.54 17.44
C LYS A 415 7.23 -30.11 16.13
N ILE A 416 7.49 -29.24 15.13
CA ILE A 416 8.10 -29.64 13.86
C ILE A 416 9.55 -30.09 14.10
N ALA A 417 10.34 -29.32 14.89
CA ALA A 417 11.70 -29.65 15.22
C ALA A 417 11.82 -31.00 15.97
N SER A 418 10.85 -31.30 16.86
CA SER A 418 10.78 -32.58 17.55
C SER A 418 10.50 -33.76 16.61
N ALA A 419 9.68 -33.54 15.57
CA ALA A 419 9.34 -34.54 14.56
C ALA A 419 10.43 -34.69 13.48
N ARG A 420 11.23 -33.66 13.22
CA ARG A 420 12.26 -33.65 12.19
C ARG A 420 13.59 -33.11 12.76
N PRO A 421 14.46 -34.01 13.26
CA PRO A 421 15.77 -33.61 13.78
C PRO A 421 16.55 -32.82 12.73
N GLY A 422 17.23 -31.75 13.15
CA GLY A 422 17.97 -30.84 12.25
C GLY A 422 17.17 -29.64 11.74
N PHE A 423 15.84 -29.64 11.83
CA PHE A 423 15.02 -28.49 11.44
C PHE A 423 15.30 -27.25 12.30
N ALA A 424 15.60 -27.45 13.59
CA ALA A 424 15.95 -26.37 14.51
C ALA A 424 17.19 -25.54 14.10
N GLY A 425 18.10 -26.10 13.29
CA GLY A 425 19.28 -25.40 12.77
C GLY A 425 19.07 -24.70 11.45
N THR A 426 17.84 -24.68 10.92
CA THR A 426 17.53 -24.04 9.64
C THR A 426 17.03 -22.59 9.81
N ASP A 427 17.27 -21.77 8.80
CA ASP A 427 16.76 -20.38 8.74
C ASP A 427 15.24 -20.34 8.82
N ILE A 428 14.59 -21.30 8.16
CA ILE A 428 13.12 -21.44 8.17
C ILE A 428 12.58 -21.59 9.60
N PHE A 429 13.32 -22.32 10.47
CA PHE A 429 12.92 -22.45 11.88
C PHE A 429 12.98 -21.10 12.61
N LEU A 430 14.06 -20.35 12.40
CA LEU A 430 14.24 -19.02 13.01
C LEU A 430 13.23 -18.02 12.48
N GLU A 431 12.95 -18.01 11.16
CA GLU A 431 11.91 -17.19 10.55
C GLU A 431 10.51 -17.54 11.09
N MET A 432 10.20 -18.82 11.27
CA MET A 432 8.91 -19.25 11.87
C MET A 432 8.72 -18.72 13.29
N ILE A 433 9.78 -18.64 14.09
CA ILE A 433 9.74 -18.07 15.46
C ILE A 433 9.57 -16.55 15.42
N GLY A 434 9.91 -15.89 14.31
CA GLY A 434 9.71 -14.46 14.10
C GLY A 434 10.99 -13.64 14.09
N PHE A 435 12.16 -14.27 14.00
CA PHE A 435 13.42 -13.56 13.76
C PHE A 435 13.46 -13.01 12.34
N ASP A 436 13.96 -11.80 12.17
CA ASP A 436 14.22 -11.23 10.86
C ASP A 436 15.57 -11.69 10.28
N LYS A 437 15.81 -11.45 8.99
CA LYS A 437 17.04 -11.84 8.32
C LYS A 437 18.31 -11.28 8.98
N ALA A 438 18.25 -10.06 9.55
CA ALA A 438 19.39 -9.46 10.22
C ALA A 438 19.73 -10.20 11.52
N ASP A 439 18.72 -10.58 12.28
CA ASP A 439 18.91 -11.36 13.51
C ASP A 439 19.38 -12.79 13.21
N ILE A 440 18.83 -13.42 12.17
CA ILE A 440 19.27 -14.74 11.71
C ILE A 440 20.75 -14.72 11.31
N ARG A 441 21.20 -13.72 10.55
CA ARG A 441 22.63 -13.54 10.22
C ARG A 441 23.50 -13.37 11.46
N ARG A 442 23.03 -12.60 12.45
CA ARG A 442 23.76 -12.41 13.72
C ARG A 442 23.87 -13.70 14.53
N ILE A 443 22.79 -14.47 14.62
CA ILE A 443 22.76 -15.78 15.28
C ILE A 443 23.78 -16.72 14.62
N LYS A 444 23.71 -16.87 13.28
CA LYS A 444 24.64 -17.73 12.54
C LYS A 444 26.09 -17.30 12.66
N ALA A 445 26.35 -15.99 12.62
CA ALA A 445 27.72 -15.47 12.81
C ALA A 445 28.25 -15.77 14.23
N GLN A 446 27.41 -15.73 15.25
CA GLN A 446 27.79 -16.12 16.61
C GLN A 446 28.05 -17.62 16.73
N GLU A 447 27.15 -18.45 16.17
CA GLU A 447 27.33 -19.91 16.14
C GLU A 447 28.58 -20.33 15.38
N ALA A 448 28.88 -19.69 14.24
CA ALA A 448 30.10 -19.95 13.48
C ALA A 448 31.38 -19.59 14.28
N ARG A 449 31.36 -18.47 15.02
CA ARG A 449 32.44 -18.08 15.91
C ARG A 449 32.61 -19.08 17.05
N GLN A 450 31.52 -19.52 17.66
CA GLN A 450 31.56 -20.51 18.74
C GLN A 450 32.11 -21.84 18.25
N ARG A 451 31.65 -22.35 17.12
CA ARG A 451 32.20 -23.57 16.49
C ARG A 451 33.69 -23.42 16.14
N GLY A 452 34.10 -22.25 15.66
CA GLY A 452 35.52 -21.98 15.41
C GLY A 452 36.37 -22.00 16.68
N LEU A 453 35.86 -21.44 17.79
CA LEU A 453 36.56 -21.49 19.09
C LEU A 453 36.62 -22.91 19.66
N GLU A 454 35.55 -23.70 19.56
CA GLU A 454 35.51 -25.10 19.98
C GLU A 454 36.50 -25.95 19.16
N LEU A 455 36.60 -25.70 17.84
CA LEU A 455 37.57 -26.39 16.98
C LEU A 455 39.03 -26.05 17.37
N VAL A 456 39.35 -24.78 17.64
CA VAL A 456 40.68 -24.37 18.10
C VAL A 456 41.00 -25.00 19.44
N GLN A 457 40.05 -25.05 20.39
CA GLN A 457 40.25 -25.71 21.69
C GLN A 457 40.43 -27.22 21.57
N SER A 458 39.73 -27.89 20.62
CA SER A 458 39.95 -29.33 20.39
C SER A 458 41.34 -29.60 19.82
N ILE A 459 41.81 -28.80 18.88
CA ILE A 459 43.16 -28.93 18.30
C ILE A 459 44.27 -28.66 19.36
N GLU A 460 44.10 -27.63 20.19
CA GLU A 460 45.01 -27.35 21.30
C GLU A 460 45.00 -28.45 22.36
N GLY A 461 43.83 -29.10 22.58
CA GLY A 461 43.67 -30.23 23.46
C GLY A 461 44.44 -31.48 22.97
N GLU A 462 44.27 -31.83 21.68
CA GLU A 462 44.95 -32.97 21.05
C GLU A 462 46.49 -32.75 21.00
N GLU A 463 46.92 -31.53 20.67
CA GLU A 463 48.39 -31.22 20.65
C GLU A 463 49.03 -31.28 22.07
N ASN A 464 48.24 -30.97 23.11
CA ASN A 464 48.70 -31.12 24.49
C ASN A 464 48.68 -32.58 24.98
N ASP A 465 47.73 -33.39 24.56
CA ASP A 465 47.69 -34.82 24.92
C ASP A 465 48.78 -35.62 24.21
N ASP A 466 49.07 -35.37 22.90
CA ASP A 466 50.21 -35.95 22.20
C ASP A 466 51.55 -35.54 22.83
N LYS A 467 51.68 -34.31 23.29
CA LYS A 467 52.90 -33.87 24.03
C LYS A 467 52.99 -34.51 25.41
N ARG A 468 51.89 -34.79 26.10
CA ARG A 468 51.85 -35.50 27.38
C ARG A 468 52.17 -36.96 27.22
N GLU A 469 51.60 -37.67 26.25
CA GLU A 469 51.96 -39.07 25.96
C GLU A 469 53.42 -39.20 25.55
N GLY A 470 53.95 -38.28 24.72
CA GLY A 470 55.35 -38.23 24.35
C GLY A 470 56.24 -38.00 25.53
N LEU A 471 55.88 -37.15 26.51
CA LEU A 471 56.64 -36.94 27.75
C LEU A 471 56.58 -38.13 28.71
N GLU A 472 55.45 -38.81 28.84
CA GLU A 472 55.28 -40.00 29.65
C GLU A 472 56.11 -41.18 29.08
N GLN A 473 56.21 -41.36 27.77
CA GLN A 473 57.09 -42.35 27.12
C GLN A 473 58.55 -42.03 27.36
N LEU A 474 58.97 -40.78 27.28
CA LEU A 474 60.33 -40.34 27.60
C LEU A 474 60.70 -40.54 29.08
N TYR A 475 59.73 -40.43 30.01
CA TYR A 475 59.96 -40.72 31.43
C TYR A 475 60.03 -42.20 31.75
N GLN A 476 59.40 -43.09 30.95
CA GLN A 476 59.45 -44.52 31.12
C GLN A 476 60.73 -45.12 30.51
N GLU A 477 61.37 -44.49 29.56
CA GLU A 477 62.61 -44.94 28.91
C GLU A 477 63.89 -44.39 29.59
N ALA A 478 63.78 -43.55 30.62
CA ALA A 478 64.97 -43.09 31.35
C ALA A 478 65.66 -44.22 32.16
N PRO A 479 66.90 -44.58 31.87
CA PRO A 479 67.61 -45.64 32.59
C PRO A 479 67.79 -45.28 34.07
N GLN A 480 67.31 -46.12 34.97
CA GLN A 480 67.63 -46.02 36.40
C GLN A 480 69.13 -46.13 36.57
N ALA A 481 69.75 -45.01 36.83
CA ALA A 481 71.19 -44.99 37.23
C ALA A 481 71.34 -45.62 38.65
N GLN A 482 72.12 -46.74 38.69
CA GLN A 482 72.62 -47.34 39.94
C GLN A 482 73.58 -46.45 40.66
#